data_c0528e913a47594a044f250a618d2c0e
#
_entry.id   c0528e913a47594a044f250a618d2c0e
#
_cell.length_a   1.000
_cell.length_b   1.000
_cell.length_c   1.000
_cell.angle_alpha   90.00
_cell.angle_beta   90.00
_cell.angle_gamma   90.00
#
_symmetry.space_group_name_H-M   'P 1'
#
loop_
_entity.id
_entity.type
_entity.pdbx_description
1 polymer ?
#
loop_
_entity_poly.entity_id
_entity_poly.type
_entity_poly.pdbx_seq_one_letter_code
_entity_poly.pdbx_strand_id
1 'polypeptide(L)'
;MKNSEGDYFTRQLIQEKYAHDPFKMLVGCIMLNQTNNKQVWEVVENFFNRFPSAESISEDSFSEIREITRTLGFYNRRSNQIIKFSNDWLNKPFKRVSELYGIGKYAEDSYEIFVNRNLNVNPTDKVLLKYLRINGIDI
;
A
#
# COMPACT_ATOMS: atom_id res chain seq x y z
N MET A 1 -11.49 21.77 7.00
CA MET A 1 -10.22 21.58 6.39
C MET A 1 -10.33 20.93 5.10
N LYS A 2 -10.07 21.65 4.06
CA LYS A 2 -10.43 21.15 2.76
C LYS A 2 -9.30 21.08 1.77
N ASN A 3 -8.11 21.41 2.17
CA ASN A 3 -7.02 21.24 1.22
C ASN A 3 -6.54 19.80 1.24
N SER A 4 -5.71 19.42 0.29
CA SER A 4 -5.28 18.06 0.17
C SER A 4 -4.48 17.60 1.37
N GLU A 5 -3.75 18.48 2.00
CA GLU A 5 -3.02 18.12 3.21
C GLU A 5 -3.97 17.81 4.35
N GLY A 6 -5.01 18.61 4.49
CA GLY A 6 -6.00 18.37 5.51
C GLY A 6 -6.67 17.02 5.29
N ASP A 7 -6.92 16.66 4.04
CA ASP A 7 -7.55 15.38 3.73
C ASP A 7 -6.69 14.20 4.16
N TYR A 8 -5.37 14.32 4.06
CA TYR A 8 -4.50 13.23 4.47
C TYR A 8 -4.64 12.93 5.95
N PHE A 9 -4.96 13.92 6.77
CA PHE A 9 -4.92 13.74 8.21
C PHE A 9 -6.29 13.76 8.87
N THR A 10 -7.34 14.09 8.13
CA THR A 10 -8.70 13.90 8.61
C THR A 10 -9.13 12.45 8.39
N ARG A 11 -8.40 11.73 7.56
CA ARG A 11 -8.66 10.33 7.25
C ARG A 11 -7.36 9.58 7.47
N GLN A 12 -7.44 8.42 8.12
CA GLN A 12 -6.25 7.60 8.31
C GLN A 12 -5.55 7.36 6.98
N LEU A 13 -4.25 7.26 7.03
CA LEU A 13 -3.51 6.78 5.87
C LEU A 13 -3.84 5.30 5.65
N ILE A 14 -3.79 4.88 4.41
CA ILE A 14 -4.00 3.47 4.07
C ILE A 14 -3.02 2.60 4.88
N GLN A 15 -1.77 3.05 5.00
CA GLN A 15 -0.77 2.31 5.75
C GLN A 15 -1.16 2.15 7.21
N GLU A 16 -1.75 3.18 7.82
CA GLU A 16 -2.20 3.08 9.21
C GLU A 16 -3.36 2.11 9.35
N LYS A 17 -4.29 2.18 8.42
CA LYS A 17 -5.48 1.33 8.46
C LYS A 17 -5.11 -0.14 8.42
N TYR A 18 -4.07 -0.48 7.68
CA TYR A 18 -3.68 -1.86 7.47
C TYR A 18 -2.35 -2.23 8.11
N ALA A 19 -1.88 -1.43 9.07
CA ALA A 19 -0.61 -1.70 9.73
C ALA A 19 -0.59 -3.06 10.43
N HIS A 20 -1.75 -3.54 10.84
CA HIS A 20 -1.86 -4.82 11.54
C HIS A 20 -1.84 -6.03 10.59
N ASP A 21 -1.86 -5.79 9.29
CA ASP A 21 -1.86 -6.85 8.29
C ASP A 21 -0.85 -6.46 7.19
N PRO A 22 0.41 -6.89 7.34
CA PRO A 22 1.47 -6.44 6.43
C PRO A 22 1.18 -6.71 4.96
N PHE A 23 0.55 -7.83 4.64
CA PHE A 23 0.20 -8.12 3.24
C PHE A 23 -0.74 -7.04 2.70
N LYS A 24 -1.80 -6.76 3.44
CA LYS A 24 -2.77 -5.76 2.99
C LYS A 24 -2.15 -4.38 2.90
N MET A 25 -1.28 -4.05 3.85
CA MET A 25 -0.61 -2.76 3.84
C MET A 25 0.24 -2.60 2.59
N LEU A 26 0.97 -3.64 2.20
CA LEU A 26 1.81 -3.58 1.01
C LEU A 26 0.99 -3.55 -0.28
N VAL A 27 -0.13 -4.28 -0.34
CA VAL A 27 -1.04 -4.15 -1.47
C VAL A 27 -1.56 -2.71 -1.57
N GLY A 28 -1.89 -2.12 -0.42
CA GLY A 28 -2.29 -0.71 -0.38
C GLY A 28 -1.23 0.20 -0.95
N CYS A 29 0.04 -0.06 -0.66
CA CYS A 29 1.14 0.73 -1.22
C CYS A 29 1.22 0.57 -2.75
N ILE A 30 0.99 -0.63 -3.26
CA ILE A 30 0.94 -0.82 -4.71
C ILE A 30 -0.18 0.02 -5.31
N MET A 31 -1.33 0.06 -4.64
CA MET A 31 -2.45 0.88 -5.10
C MET A 31 -2.15 2.38 -5.01
N LEU A 32 -1.35 2.79 -4.03
CA LEU A 32 -1.01 4.20 -3.83
C LEU A 32 0.00 4.73 -4.85
N ASN A 33 0.65 3.83 -5.58
CA ASN A 33 1.62 4.26 -6.58
C ASN A 33 0.89 5.03 -7.69
N GLN A 34 1.27 6.29 -7.91
CA GLN A 34 0.67 7.19 -8.91
C GLN A 34 -0.79 7.53 -8.60
N THR A 35 -1.21 7.40 -7.34
CA THR A 35 -2.53 7.78 -6.88
C THR A 35 -2.37 8.52 -5.55
N ASN A 36 -3.45 8.66 -4.81
CA ASN A 36 -3.36 9.26 -3.49
C ASN A 36 -4.25 8.51 -2.50
N ASN A 37 -4.13 8.88 -1.23
CA ASN A 37 -4.83 8.20 -0.15
C ASN A 37 -6.35 8.19 -0.36
N LYS A 38 -6.90 9.31 -0.84
CA LYS A 38 -8.32 9.41 -1.04
C LYS A 38 -8.81 8.44 -2.11
N GLN A 39 -8.09 8.35 -3.23
CA GLN A 39 -8.47 7.45 -4.31
C GLN A 39 -8.44 5.99 -3.87
N VAL A 40 -7.41 5.61 -3.15
CA VAL A 40 -7.28 4.24 -2.69
C VAL A 40 -8.32 3.92 -1.61
N TRP A 41 -8.63 4.90 -0.75
CA TRP A 41 -9.63 4.72 0.29
C TRP A 41 -10.99 4.30 -0.29
N GLU A 42 -11.31 4.82 -1.48
CA GLU A 42 -12.58 4.52 -2.12
C GLU A 42 -12.68 3.10 -2.67
N VAL A 43 -11.56 2.42 -2.80
CA VAL A 43 -11.48 1.12 -3.47
C VAL A 43 -11.07 -0.01 -2.54
N VAL A 44 -10.28 0.32 -1.54
CA VAL A 44 -9.50 -0.69 -0.81
C VAL A 44 -10.38 -1.64 0.01
N GLU A 45 -11.45 -1.13 0.59
CA GLU A 45 -12.29 -1.99 1.40
C GLU A 45 -13.01 -3.02 0.54
N ASN A 46 -13.53 -2.57 -0.60
CA ASN A 46 -14.16 -3.48 -1.55
C ASN A 46 -13.18 -4.52 -2.05
N PHE A 47 -11.93 -4.09 -2.29
CA PHE A 47 -10.90 -5.01 -2.74
C PHE A 47 -10.67 -6.12 -1.70
N PHE A 48 -10.46 -5.75 -0.44
CA PHE A 48 -10.14 -6.74 0.58
C PHE A 48 -11.35 -7.54 1.04
N ASN A 49 -12.56 -7.05 0.79
CA ASN A 49 -13.75 -7.89 0.99
C ASN A 49 -13.76 -9.06 0.02
N ARG A 50 -13.31 -8.80 -1.22
CA ARG A 50 -13.26 -9.84 -2.23
C ARG A 50 -11.99 -10.68 -2.14
N PHE A 51 -10.88 -10.05 -1.79
CA PHE A 51 -9.58 -10.73 -1.72
C PHE A 51 -8.95 -10.50 -0.34
N PRO A 52 -9.40 -11.24 0.68
CA PRO A 52 -8.97 -10.95 2.06
C PRO A 52 -7.56 -11.38 2.40
N SER A 53 -6.92 -12.20 1.55
CA SER A 53 -5.57 -12.69 1.86
C SER A 53 -4.83 -12.97 0.56
N ALA A 54 -3.51 -13.16 0.68
CA ALA A 54 -2.69 -13.49 -0.48
C ALA A 54 -3.15 -14.79 -1.12
N GLU A 55 -3.61 -15.74 -0.31
CA GLU A 55 -4.07 -17.03 -0.83
C GLU A 55 -5.30 -16.90 -1.73
N SER A 56 -6.06 -15.83 -1.57
CA SER A 56 -7.27 -15.63 -2.38
C SER A 56 -6.96 -15.04 -3.75
N ILE A 57 -5.71 -14.66 -4.03
CA ILE A 57 -5.32 -13.99 -5.26
C ILE A 57 -4.49 -14.92 -6.13
N SER A 58 -4.89 -15.06 -7.40
CA SER A 58 -4.16 -15.87 -8.37
C SER A 58 -4.27 -15.21 -9.73
N GLU A 59 -3.67 -15.83 -10.73
CA GLU A 59 -3.77 -15.31 -12.09
C GLU A 59 -5.21 -15.29 -12.59
N ASP A 60 -6.05 -16.16 -12.06
CA ASP A 60 -7.47 -16.17 -12.42
C ASP A 60 -8.20 -14.96 -11.88
N SER A 61 -7.60 -14.23 -10.94
CA SER A 61 -8.21 -13.05 -10.34
C SER A 61 -8.03 -11.78 -11.17
N PHE A 62 -7.28 -11.86 -12.27
CA PHE A 62 -6.88 -10.66 -13.01
C PHE A 62 -8.06 -9.77 -13.40
N SER A 63 -9.10 -10.36 -13.99
CA SER A 63 -10.24 -9.57 -14.45
C SER A 63 -10.97 -8.87 -13.32
N GLU A 64 -11.16 -9.56 -12.20
CA GLU A 64 -11.83 -8.96 -11.06
C GLU A 64 -10.98 -7.85 -10.42
N ILE A 65 -9.69 -8.09 -10.27
CA ILE A 65 -8.80 -7.07 -9.71
C ILE A 65 -8.81 -5.85 -10.61
N ARG A 66 -8.73 -6.06 -11.91
CA ARG A 66 -8.74 -4.97 -12.87
C ARG A 66 -10.01 -4.14 -12.75
N GLU A 67 -11.14 -4.81 -12.61
CA GLU A 67 -12.40 -4.10 -12.49
C GLU A 67 -12.49 -3.30 -11.19
N ILE A 68 -12.08 -3.90 -10.08
CA ILE A 68 -12.15 -3.23 -8.78
C ILE A 68 -11.21 -2.03 -8.74
N THR A 69 -10.02 -2.15 -9.33
CA THR A 69 -9.01 -1.10 -9.24
C THR A 69 -9.03 -0.13 -10.42
N ARG A 70 -10.04 -0.23 -11.29
CA ARG A 70 -10.06 0.52 -12.54
C ARG A 70 -9.96 2.03 -12.34
N THR A 71 -10.61 2.55 -11.31
CA THR A 71 -10.59 3.99 -11.05
C THR A 71 -9.23 4.52 -10.63
N LEU A 72 -8.32 3.63 -10.26
CA LEU A 72 -6.96 4.05 -9.88
C LEU A 72 -6.06 4.28 -11.08
N GLY A 73 -6.48 3.85 -12.27
CA GLY A 73 -5.65 3.96 -13.46
C GLY A 73 -4.60 2.85 -13.53
N PHE A 74 -3.95 2.75 -14.67
CA PHE A 74 -2.94 1.71 -14.91
C PHE A 74 -3.43 0.33 -14.47
N TYR A 75 -4.70 0.04 -14.75
CA TYR A 75 -5.34 -1.11 -14.13
C TYR A 75 -4.79 -2.44 -14.60
N ASN A 76 -4.35 -2.55 -15.84
CA ASN A 76 -3.72 -3.80 -16.29
C ASN A 76 -2.39 -4.02 -15.59
N ARG A 77 -1.56 -3.00 -15.54
CA ARG A 77 -0.25 -3.07 -14.91
C ARG A 77 -0.40 -3.29 -13.41
N ARG A 78 -1.32 -2.57 -12.79
CA ARG A 78 -1.54 -2.66 -11.35
C ARG A 78 -2.04 -4.03 -10.96
N SER A 79 -2.96 -4.59 -11.76
CA SER A 79 -3.48 -5.94 -11.50
C SER A 79 -2.38 -6.99 -11.57
N ASN A 80 -1.51 -6.88 -12.56
CA ASN A 80 -0.38 -7.80 -12.66
C ASN A 80 0.58 -7.65 -11.49
N GLN A 81 0.81 -6.42 -11.04
CA GLN A 81 1.68 -6.19 -9.89
C GLN A 81 1.11 -6.83 -8.63
N ILE A 82 -0.19 -6.66 -8.40
CA ILE A 82 -0.82 -7.24 -7.21
C ILE A 82 -0.75 -8.76 -7.25
N ILE A 83 -1.00 -9.37 -8.40
CA ILE A 83 -0.95 -10.81 -8.53
C ILE A 83 0.47 -11.33 -8.29
N LYS A 84 1.45 -10.72 -8.93
CA LYS A 84 2.83 -11.17 -8.79
C LYS A 84 3.37 -10.93 -7.38
N PHE A 85 3.00 -9.80 -6.79
CA PHE A 85 3.38 -9.54 -5.41
C PHE A 85 2.77 -10.60 -4.48
N SER A 86 1.50 -10.94 -4.68
CA SER A 86 0.82 -11.92 -3.83
C SER A 86 1.49 -13.28 -3.93
N ASN A 87 1.89 -13.67 -5.13
CA ASN A 87 2.60 -14.92 -5.32
C ASN A 87 3.96 -14.91 -4.62
N ASP A 88 4.69 -13.80 -4.75
CA ASP A 88 5.97 -13.66 -4.05
C ASP A 88 5.78 -13.72 -2.54
N TRP A 89 4.76 -13.05 -2.04
CA TRP A 89 4.49 -13.03 -0.59
C TRP A 89 4.31 -14.45 -0.05
N LEU A 90 3.63 -15.30 -0.80
CA LEU A 90 3.36 -16.66 -0.36
C LEU A 90 4.55 -17.60 -0.53
N ASN A 91 5.37 -17.39 -1.56
CA ASN A 91 6.30 -18.41 -1.98
C ASN A 91 7.77 -18.01 -1.95
N LYS A 92 8.07 -16.74 -1.89
CA LYS A 92 9.47 -16.30 -1.97
C LYS A 92 9.99 -15.93 -0.60
N PRO A 93 11.05 -16.59 -0.12
CA PRO A 93 11.66 -16.14 1.13
C PRO A 93 12.30 -14.77 0.93
N PHE A 94 12.23 -13.92 1.94
CA PHE A 94 12.81 -12.60 1.82
C PHE A 94 13.33 -12.13 3.17
N LYS A 95 14.37 -11.30 3.13
CA LYS A 95 14.87 -10.60 4.30
C LYS A 95 14.34 -9.17 4.32
N ARG A 96 14.22 -8.55 3.17
CA ARG A 96 13.67 -7.21 3.03
C ARG A 96 12.50 -7.26 2.08
N VAL A 97 11.44 -6.51 2.41
CA VAL A 97 10.24 -6.54 1.57
C VAL A 97 10.49 -6.01 0.18
N SER A 98 11.53 -5.20 0.00
CA SER A 98 11.86 -4.69 -1.34
C SER A 98 12.33 -5.78 -2.29
N GLU A 99 12.59 -6.99 -1.78
CA GLU A 99 12.89 -8.13 -2.64
C GLU A 99 11.65 -8.70 -3.33
N LEU A 100 10.48 -8.33 -2.87
CA LEU A 100 9.23 -8.84 -3.42
C LEU A 100 8.80 -8.00 -4.62
N TYR A 101 8.13 -8.66 -5.56
CA TYR A 101 7.74 -7.98 -6.79
C TYR A 101 6.89 -6.75 -6.51
N GLY A 102 7.22 -5.64 -7.15
CA GLY A 102 6.44 -4.41 -7.05
C GLY A 102 6.69 -3.57 -5.82
N ILE A 103 7.60 -3.98 -4.94
CA ILE A 103 7.86 -3.27 -3.70
C ILE A 103 9.16 -2.50 -3.84
N GLY A 104 9.03 -1.18 -3.96
CA GLY A 104 10.18 -0.29 -4.04
C GLY A 104 10.39 0.45 -2.74
N LYS A 105 11.12 1.57 -2.82
CA LYS A 105 11.49 2.34 -1.64
C LYS A 105 10.29 2.86 -0.87
N TYR A 106 9.28 3.36 -1.57
CA TYR A 106 8.10 3.92 -0.89
C TYR A 106 7.42 2.86 -0.03
N ALA A 107 7.18 1.69 -0.60
CA ALA A 107 6.51 0.63 0.13
C ALA A 107 7.39 0.07 1.24
N GLU A 108 8.69 -0.02 1.01
CA GLU A 108 9.60 -0.49 2.06
C GLU A 108 9.67 0.50 3.22
N ASP A 109 9.72 1.80 2.91
CA ASP A 109 9.70 2.82 3.97
C ASP A 109 8.40 2.74 4.76
N SER A 110 7.28 2.54 4.07
CA SER A 110 5.99 2.37 4.74
C SER A 110 6.00 1.15 5.65
N TYR A 111 6.55 0.06 5.19
CA TYR A 111 6.65 -1.16 5.98
C TYR A 111 7.47 -0.91 7.25
N GLU A 112 8.61 -0.22 7.11
CA GLU A 112 9.44 0.09 8.27
C GLU A 112 8.71 0.95 9.28
N ILE A 113 8.03 1.97 8.81
CA ILE A 113 7.34 2.90 9.70
C ILE A 113 6.14 2.25 10.38
N PHE A 114 5.28 1.60 9.60
CA PHE A 114 3.97 1.19 10.09
C PHE A 114 3.93 -0.24 10.63
N VAL A 115 4.77 -1.12 10.12
CA VAL A 115 4.81 -2.51 10.58
C VAL A 115 5.91 -2.70 11.60
N ASN A 116 7.13 -2.28 11.28
CA ASN A 116 8.27 -2.47 12.18
C ASN A 116 8.41 -1.37 13.22
N ARG A 117 7.64 -0.30 13.09
CA ARG A 117 7.69 0.85 14.00
C ARG A 117 9.07 1.48 14.04
N ASN A 118 9.78 1.42 12.92
CA ASN A 118 11.10 2.01 12.78
C ASN A 118 10.94 3.41 12.21
N LEU A 119 11.10 4.41 13.06
CA LEU A 119 10.89 5.80 12.67
C LEU A 119 12.16 6.48 12.21
N ASN A 120 13.27 5.74 12.11
CA ASN A 120 14.56 6.28 11.70
C ASN A 120 14.83 6.09 10.20
N VAL A 121 13.78 5.97 9.40
CA VAL A 121 13.94 5.89 7.96
C VAL A 121 14.00 7.29 7.36
N ASN A 122 14.50 7.38 6.13
CA ASN A 122 14.63 8.66 5.41
C ASN A 122 13.79 8.60 4.14
N PRO A 123 12.46 8.72 4.25
CA PRO A 123 11.63 8.66 3.06
C PRO A 123 11.81 9.91 2.21
N THR A 124 11.60 9.73 0.90
CA THR A 124 11.53 10.86 -0.01
C THR A 124 10.09 11.25 -0.28
N ASP A 125 9.16 10.37 0.06
CA ASP A 125 7.75 10.64 -0.15
C ASP A 125 7.25 11.72 0.81
N LYS A 126 6.51 12.70 0.28
CA LYS A 126 6.09 13.86 1.07
C LYS A 126 5.08 13.49 2.16
N VAL A 127 4.22 12.54 1.88
CA VAL A 127 3.20 12.13 2.85
C VAL A 127 3.87 11.43 4.03
N LEU A 128 4.83 10.54 3.74
CA LEU A 128 5.55 9.85 4.80
C LEU A 128 6.38 10.82 5.63
N LEU A 129 7.04 11.78 4.98
CA LEU A 129 7.79 12.79 5.71
C LEU A 129 6.89 13.58 6.64
N LYS A 130 5.71 13.95 6.16
CA LYS A 130 4.77 14.71 6.96
C LYS A 130 4.24 13.87 8.13
N TYR A 131 3.99 12.60 7.87
CA TYR A 131 3.54 11.70 8.93
C TYR A 131 4.57 11.64 10.06
N LEU A 132 5.84 11.46 9.70
CA LEU A 132 6.91 11.39 10.71
C LEU A 132 7.00 12.68 11.50
N ARG A 133 6.88 13.81 10.81
CA ARG A 133 6.97 15.11 11.48
C ARG A 133 5.82 15.32 12.45
N ILE A 134 4.60 14.98 12.03
CA ILE A 134 3.41 15.17 12.86
C ILE A 134 3.42 14.24 14.07
N ASN A 135 4.02 13.06 13.93
CA ASN A 135 4.02 12.10 15.01
C ASN A 135 5.22 12.25 15.93
N GLY A 136 5.80 13.43 15.97
CA GLY A 136 6.77 13.76 16.96
C GLY A 136 8.19 13.32 16.68
N ILE A 137 8.46 12.95 15.44
CA ILE A 137 9.81 12.56 15.06
C ILE A 137 10.55 13.82 14.69
N ASP A 138 11.61 14.07 15.41
CA ASP A 138 12.42 15.25 15.20
C ASP A 138 13.41 14.96 14.09
N ILE A 139 13.12 15.48 12.95
CA ILE A 139 13.97 15.23 11.80
C ILE A 139 14.61 16.49 11.30
#